data_c8cc5894093fe4a412544a54e1541767
#
_entry.id   c8cc5894093fe4a412544a54e1541767
#
_cell.length_a   1.000
_cell.length_b   1.000
_cell.length_c   1.000
_cell.angle_alpha   90.00
_cell.angle_beta   90.00
_cell.angle_gamma   90.00
#
_symmetry.space_group_name_H-M   'P 1'
#
loop_
_entity.id
_entity.type
_entity.pdbx_description
1 polymer ?
#
loop_
_entity_poly.entity_id
_entity_poly.type
_entity_poly.pdbx_seq_one_letter_code
_entity_poly.pdbx_strand_id
1 'polypeptide(L)'
;RGRFALVQLPERFAESMQLALKYGLQPKRLQWVHSKIDKPAWIFLMEMQKGGSYGLDVLPPLIMYNQDGSYTEQVKKFYEPAVK
;
A
#
# COMPACT_ATOMS: atom_id res chain seq x y z
N ARG A 1 4.61 12.76 -15.77
CA ARG A 1 4.64 12.29 -15.11
C ARG A 1 4.15 12.39 -13.82
N GLY A 2 3.08 12.48 -13.48
CA GLY A 2 2.58 12.54 -12.15
C GLY A 2 2.54 11.17 -11.52
N ARG A 3 2.86 11.16 -10.24
CA ARG A 3 2.69 10.01 -9.43
C ARG A 3 1.57 10.26 -8.45
N PHE A 4 0.77 9.24 -8.22
CA PHE A 4 -0.39 9.34 -7.35
C PHE A 4 -0.35 8.21 -6.34
N ALA A 5 -0.73 8.51 -5.12
CA ALA A 5 -0.81 7.52 -4.07
C ALA A 5 -2.26 7.37 -3.64
N LEU A 6 -2.65 6.15 -3.36
CA LEU A 6 -4.00 5.82 -2.95
C LEU A 6 -3.97 4.91 -1.74
N VAL A 7 -4.78 5.23 -0.74
CA VAL A 7 -4.99 4.36 0.41
C VAL A 7 -6.47 4.00 0.40
N GLN A 8 -6.78 2.72 0.40
CA GLN A 8 -8.17 2.31 0.23
C GLN A 8 -8.42 0.96 0.91
N LEU A 9 -9.69 0.67 1.12
CA LEU A 9 -10.11 -0.61 1.67
C LEU A 9 -9.94 -1.72 0.64
N PRO A 10 -9.60 -2.94 1.09
CA PRO A 10 -9.42 -4.05 0.15
C PRO A 10 -10.63 -4.31 -0.73
N GLU A 11 -11.83 -4.14 -0.18
CA GLU A 11 -13.04 -4.41 -0.93
C GLU A 11 -13.23 -3.46 -2.09
N ARG A 12 -12.50 -2.36 -2.11
CA ARG A 12 -12.58 -1.42 -3.21
C ARG A 12 -11.45 -1.57 -4.21
N PHE A 13 -10.70 -2.64 -4.09
CA PHE A 13 -9.52 -2.83 -4.93
C PHE A 13 -9.87 -2.85 -6.42
N ALA A 14 -10.84 -3.69 -6.79
CA ALA A 14 -11.18 -3.82 -8.21
C ALA A 14 -11.73 -2.53 -8.77
N GLU A 15 -12.58 -1.86 -8.01
CA GLU A 15 -13.14 -0.59 -8.41
C GLU A 15 -12.05 0.46 -8.61
N SER A 16 -11.09 0.49 -7.68
CA SER A 16 -9.99 1.44 -7.76
C SER A 16 -9.14 1.19 -9.00
N MET A 17 -8.91 -0.08 -9.33
CA MET A 17 -8.13 -0.41 -10.50
C MET A 17 -8.85 -0.01 -11.79
N GLN A 18 -10.15 -0.23 -11.84
CA GLN A 18 -10.92 0.17 -13.01
C GLN A 18 -10.83 1.67 -13.22
N LEU A 19 -10.99 2.43 -12.15
CA LEU A 19 -10.94 3.88 -12.26
C LEU A 19 -9.54 4.35 -12.67
N ALA A 20 -8.53 3.76 -12.08
CA ALA A 20 -7.15 4.15 -12.40
C ALA A 20 -6.86 3.95 -13.88
N LEU A 21 -7.21 2.79 -14.39
CA LEU A 21 -6.94 2.47 -15.79
C LEU A 21 -7.75 3.36 -16.72
N LYS A 22 -8.97 3.69 -16.31
CA LYS A 22 -9.81 4.57 -17.10
C LYS A 22 -9.16 5.94 -17.30
N TYR A 23 -8.42 6.41 -16.31
CA TYR A 23 -7.77 7.70 -16.39
C TYR A 23 -6.31 7.62 -16.81
N GLY A 24 -5.90 6.47 -17.31
CA GLY A 24 -4.55 6.34 -17.83
C GLY A 24 -3.48 6.19 -16.76
N LEU A 25 -3.88 5.81 -15.56
CA LEU A 25 -2.93 5.59 -14.48
C LEU A 25 -2.52 4.14 -14.42
N GLN A 26 -1.23 3.90 -14.34
CA GLN A 26 -0.72 2.54 -14.22
C GLN A 26 -0.29 2.28 -12.78
N PRO A 27 -0.78 1.21 -12.17
CA PRO A 27 -0.29 0.86 -10.83
C PRO A 27 1.16 0.44 -10.91
N LYS A 28 1.97 0.97 -10.01
CA LYS A 28 3.41 0.69 -10.02
C LYS A 28 3.88 0.00 -8.76
N ARG A 29 3.25 0.28 -7.63
CA ARG A 29 3.61 -0.36 -6.38
C ARG A 29 2.36 -0.62 -5.58
N LEU A 30 2.31 -1.79 -4.97
CA LEU A 30 1.18 -2.21 -4.13
C LEU A 30 1.71 -2.78 -2.84
N GLN A 31 1.11 -2.37 -1.74
CA GLN A 31 1.44 -2.95 -0.45
C GLN A 31 0.17 -3.14 0.35
N TRP A 32 -0.04 -4.37 0.82
CA TRP A 32 -1.16 -4.68 1.69
C TRP A 32 -0.75 -4.42 3.13
N VAL A 33 -1.66 -3.86 3.91
CA VAL A 33 -1.40 -3.53 5.30
C VAL A 33 -2.31 -4.37 6.18
N HIS A 34 -1.70 -5.08 7.12
CA HIS A 34 -2.41 -5.96 8.05
C HIS A 34 -2.22 -5.44 9.46
N SER A 35 -3.25 -5.58 10.30
CA SER A 35 -3.09 -5.20 11.70
C SER A 35 -2.13 -6.16 12.39
N LYS A 36 -2.30 -7.46 12.17
CA LYS A 36 -1.42 -8.48 12.71
C LYS A 36 -1.20 -9.52 11.63
N ILE A 37 -0.15 -10.31 11.80
CA ILE A 37 0.25 -11.25 10.77
C ILE A 37 -0.83 -12.28 10.46
N ASP A 38 -1.67 -12.62 11.42
CA ASP A 38 -2.72 -13.60 11.23
C ASP A 38 -4.07 -12.98 10.94
N LYS A 39 -4.12 -11.70 10.64
CA LYS A 39 -5.37 -11.00 10.30
C LYS A 39 -5.38 -10.64 8.83
N PRO A 40 -6.55 -10.54 8.23
CA PRO A 40 -6.60 -10.10 6.83
C PRO A 40 -6.13 -8.68 6.67
N ALA A 41 -5.77 -8.33 5.45
CA ALA A 41 -5.40 -6.96 5.15
C ALA A 41 -6.59 -6.04 5.41
N TRP A 42 -6.32 -4.89 5.98
CA TRP A 42 -7.40 -3.94 6.25
C TRP A 42 -7.35 -2.70 5.36
N ILE A 43 -6.22 -2.42 4.77
CA ILE A 43 -6.12 -1.39 3.73
C ILE A 43 -5.04 -1.80 2.75
N PHE A 44 -5.01 -1.11 1.62
CA PHE A 44 -3.87 -1.25 0.71
C PHE A 44 -3.35 0.13 0.34
N LEU A 45 -2.06 0.16 0.04
CA LEU A 45 -1.38 1.35 -0.44
C LEU A 45 -1.01 1.09 -1.89
N MET A 46 -1.33 2.02 -2.76
CA MET A 46 -1.07 1.87 -4.17
C MET A 46 -0.42 3.13 -4.70
N GLU A 47 0.69 2.95 -5.39
CA GLU A 47 1.32 4.06 -6.09
C GLU A 47 1.12 3.87 -7.58
N MET A 48 0.67 4.89 -8.25
CA MET A 48 0.34 4.85 -9.66
C MET A 48 1.07 5.94 -10.40
N GLN A 49 1.23 5.75 -11.70
CA GLN A 49 1.93 6.72 -12.52
C GLN A 49 1.14 6.94 -13.80
N LYS A 50 0.94 8.19 -14.16
CA LYS A 50 0.24 8.53 -15.37
C LYS A 50 1.13 8.19 -16.56
N GLY A 51 0.55 7.46 -17.53
CA GLY A 51 1.28 7.11 -18.73
C GLY A 51 2.44 6.18 -18.51
N GLY A 52 2.50 5.54 -17.36
CA GLY A 52 3.60 4.64 -17.09
C GLY A 52 3.52 3.36 -17.88
N SER A 53 4.63 2.68 -17.98
CA SER A 53 4.68 1.37 -18.63
C SER A 53 4.12 0.32 -17.67
N TYR A 54 3.91 -0.87 -18.20
CA TYR A 54 3.44 -1.98 -17.39
C TYR A 54 4.51 -2.41 -16.40
N GLY A 55 4.07 -3.03 -15.36
CA GLY A 55 4.97 -3.55 -14.34
C GLY A 55 4.52 -3.10 -12.98
N LEU A 56 4.30 -4.04 -12.10
CA LEU A 56 3.81 -3.76 -10.76
C LEU A 56 4.70 -4.46 -9.75
N ASP A 57 5.20 -3.70 -8.79
CA ASP A 57 5.96 -4.26 -7.69
C ASP A 57 5.02 -4.43 -6.50
N VAL A 58 4.88 -5.67 -6.05
CA VAL A 58 4.11 -5.95 -4.85
C VAL A 58 5.10 -6.06 -3.71
N LEU A 59 5.02 -5.12 -2.81
CA LEU A 59 5.95 -5.06 -1.70
C LEU A 59 5.57 -6.07 -0.62
N PRO A 60 6.50 -6.46 0.24
CA PRO A 60 6.13 -7.32 1.36
C PRO A 60 5.03 -6.68 2.17
N PRO A 61 4.12 -7.47 2.71
CA PRO A 61 3.01 -6.90 3.48
C PRO A 61 3.52 -6.13 4.69
N LEU A 62 2.83 -5.06 5.00
CA LEU A 62 3.16 -4.26 6.18
C LEU A 62 2.31 -4.76 7.34
N ILE A 63 2.95 -5.21 8.39
CA ILE A 63 2.26 -5.70 9.58
C ILE A 63 2.39 -4.62 10.64
N MET A 64 1.25 -4.13 11.12
CA MET A 64 1.26 -2.99 12.04
C MET A 64 1.66 -3.37 13.45
N TYR A 65 1.11 -4.48 13.95
CA TYR A 65 1.27 -4.83 15.36
C TYR A 65 1.79 -6.24 15.52
N ASN A 66 2.62 -6.43 16.53
CA ASN A 66 2.98 -7.76 17.00
C ASN A 66 1.79 -8.37 17.73
N GLN A 67 1.88 -9.65 18.05
CA GLN A 67 0.78 -10.33 18.72
C GLN A 67 0.44 -9.72 20.08
N ASP A 68 1.43 -9.12 20.72
CA ASP A 68 1.19 -8.50 22.02
C ASP A 68 0.65 -7.07 21.91
N GLY A 69 0.41 -6.59 20.70
CA GLY A 69 -0.16 -5.26 20.49
C GLY A 69 0.84 -4.14 20.32
N SER A 70 2.13 -4.43 20.45
CA SER A 70 3.14 -3.41 20.23
C SER A 70 3.37 -3.22 18.73
N TYR A 71 3.92 -2.09 18.35
CA TYR A 71 4.24 -1.85 16.95
C TYR A 71 5.38 -2.75 16.50
N THR A 72 5.28 -3.21 15.25
CA THR A 72 6.37 -4.00 14.66
C THR A 72 7.55 -3.09 14.35
N GLU A 73 8.70 -3.69 14.17
CA GLU A 73 9.88 -2.94 13.74
C GLU A 73 9.65 -2.28 12.38
N GLN A 74 8.90 -2.95 11.53
CA GLN A 74 8.57 -2.45 10.21
C GLN A 74 7.85 -1.11 10.30
N VAL A 75 6.85 -1.03 11.19
CA VAL A 75 6.07 0.18 11.37
C VAL A 75 6.87 1.25 12.09
N LYS A 76 7.70 0.85 13.02
CA LYS A 76 8.52 1.82 13.74
C LYS A 76 9.43 2.56 12.80
N LYS A 77 9.91 1.90 11.75
CA LYS A 77 10.75 2.57 10.77
C LYS A 77 10.00 3.65 10.03
N PHE A 78 8.71 3.45 9.79
CA PHE A 78 7.91 4.46 9.14
C PHE A 78 7.75 5.69 10.00
N TYR A 79 7.49 5.49 11.28
CA TYR A 79 7.17 6.60 12.17
C TYR A 79 8.37 7.18 12.86
N GLU A 80 9.48 6.53 12.72
CA GLU A 80 10.67 7.01 13.35
C GLU A 80 11.12 8.28 12.68
N PRO A 81 11.38 9.32 13.43
CA PRO A 81 11.81 10.58 12.81
C PRO A 81 13.12 10.37 12.12
N ALA A 82 13.21 10.98 11.02
CA ALA A 82 14.44 10.87 10.33
C ALA A 82 15.53 11.57 11.03
N VAL A 83 15.32 12.17 12.07
CA VAL A 83 16.22 12.85 12.63
C VAL A 83 16.90 12.34 13.48
N LYS A 84 17.26 12.35 13.65
CA LYS A 84 17.82 12.04 14.55
C LYS A 84 18.48 11.81 14.56
#